data_422e6e9c503b8b606180a9f69376088a
#
_entry.id   422e6e9c503b8b606180a9f69376088a
#
_cell.length_a   1.000
_cell.length_b   1.000
_cell.length_c   1.000
_cell.angle_alpha   90.00
_cell.angle_beta   90.00
_cell.angle_gamma   90.00
#
_symmetry.space_group_name_H-M   'P 1'
#
loop_
_entity.id
_entity.type
_entity.pdbx_description
1 polymer ?
#
loop_
_entity_poly.entity_id
_entity_poly.type
_entity_poly.pdbx_seq_one_letter_code
_entity_poly.pdbx_strand_id
1 'polypeptide(L)'
;MSKVAVVYWSGTGNTEIMANKVAEGAKAGGAEVEVFEAEGFSADKMDEFDAVAFGCPSMGCEELEDTIFEPMFASCESKRQGKKIALFGSYGWGDGEWMQNWEETCKNDGASLACDSVICNETPDDEAEANCVNLGKALA
;
A
#
# COMPACT_ATOMS: atom_id res chain seq x y z
N MET A 1 19.74 4.78 -7.25
CA MET A 1 18.35 5.23 -7.21
C MET A 1 17.44 4.07 -6.84
N SER A 2 16.61 4.24 -5.83
CA SER A 2 15.66 3.19 -5.44
C SER A 2 14.54 3.07 -6.45
N LYS A 3 14.02 1.86 -6.62
CA LYS A 3 12.83 1.61 -7.41
C LYS A 3 11.68 1.26 -6.46
N VAL A 4 10.58 2.01 -6.56
CA VAL A 4 9.42 1.85 -5.69
C VAL A 4 8.19 1.53 -6.55
N ALA A 5 7.46 0.49 -6.16
CA ALA A 5 6.16 0.19 -6.76
C ALA A 5 5.05 0.66 -5.82
N VAL A 6 4.00 1.25 -6.39
CA VAL A 6 2.77 1.58 -5.66
C VAL A 6 1.68 0.73 -6.26
N VAL A 7 1.14 -0.19 -5.47
CA VAL A 7 0.15 -1.19 -5.91
C VAL A 7 -1.13 -1.00 -5.12
N TYR A 8 -2.24 -0.76 -5.82
CA TYR A 8 -3.50 -0.46 -5.13
C TYR A 8 -4.72 -1.06 -5.81
N TRP A 9 -5.79 -1.15 -5.04
CA TRP A 9 -7.14 -1.41 -5.52
C TRP A 9 -8.04 -0.30 -5.00
N SER A 10 -8.94 0.22 -5.83
CA SER A 10 -9.84 1.30 -5.43
C SER A 10 -11.22 1.08 -6.06
N GLY A 11 -12.26 1.14 -5.24
CA GLY A 11 -13.63 1.04 -5.70
C GLY A 11 -14.29 2.40 -5.90
N THR A 12 -14.00 3.35 -4.98
CA THR A 12 -14.62 4.67 -4.97
C THR A 12 -13.71 5.79 -5.44
N GLY A 13 -12.42 5.50 -5.63
CA GLY A 13 -11.41 6.49 -5.99
C GLY A 13 -10.62 7.05 -4.81
N ASN A 14 -11.02 6.78 -3.58
CA ASN A 14 -10.33 7.33 -2.40
C ASN A 14 -8.93 6.75 -2.24
N THR A 15 -8.79 5.43 -2.33
CA THR A 15 -7.49 4.78 -2.23
C THR A 15 -6.60 5.15 -3.43
N GLU A 16 -7.19 5.38 -4.60
CA GLU A 16 -6.46 5.84 -5.76
C GLU A 16 -5.82 7.22 -5.52
N ILE A 17 -6.56 8.14 -4.89
CA ILE A 17 -6.02 9.45 -4.52
C ILE A 17 -4.81 9.27 -3.61
N MET A 18 -4.93 8.39 -2.61
CA MET A 18 -3.83 8.09 -1.70
C MET A 18 -2.63 7.51 -2.46
N ALA A 19 -2.87 6.58 -3.38
CA ALA A 19 -1.81 5.95 -4.16
C ALA A 19 -1.02 7.00 -4.98
N ASN A 20 -1.72 7.95 -5.58
CA ASN A 20 -1.07 9.02 -6.34
C ASN A 20 -0.19 9.91 -5.45
N LYS A 21 -0.63 10.17 -4.22
CA LYS A 21 0.16 10.95 -3.27
C LYS A 21 1.39 10.17 -2.77
N VAL A 22 1.25 8.87 -2.56
CA VAL A 22 2.39 8.02 -2.20
C VAL A 22 3.43 8.06 -3.33
N ALA A 23 2.98 7.93 -4.58
CA ALA A 23 3.88 7.99 -5.73
C ALA A 23 4.59 9.34 -5.82
N GLU A 24 3.86 10.43 -5.57
CA GLU A 24 4.43 11.79 -5.55
C GLU A 24 5.54 11.90 -4.50
N GLY A 25 5.29 11.37 -3.30
CA GLY A 25 6.28 11.41 -2.22
C GLY A 25 7.53 10.59 -2.53
N ALA A 26 7.37 9.41 -3.12
CA ALA A 26 8.50 8.57 -3.49
C ALA A 26 9.36 9.25 -4.57
N LYS A 27 8.74 9.89 -5.54
CA LYS A 27 9.45 10.65 -6.57
C LYS A 27 10.20 11.83 -5.96
N ALA A 28 9.56 12.54 -5.04
CA ALA A 28 10.18 13.68 -4.35
C ALA A 28 11.40 13.22 -3.52
N GLY A 29 11.39 11.99 -3.03
CA GLY A 29 12.51 11.40 -2.30
C GLY A 29 13.62 10.88 -3.19
N GLY A 30 13.47 10.98 -4.52
CA GLY A 30 14.51 10.59 -5.47
C GLY A 30 14.35 9.19 -6.07
N ALA A 31 13.25 8.49 -5.78
CA ALA A 31 13.04 7.14 -6.29
C ALA A 31 12.48 7.14 -7.70
N GLU A 32 12.73 6.04 -8.41
CA GLU A 32 12.05 5.72 -9.66
C GLU A 32 10.76 4.99 -9.28
N VAL A 33 9.60 5.46 -9.74
CA VAL A 33 8.29 4.99 -9.26
C VAL A 33 7.44 4.45 -10.39
N GLU A 34 6.84 3.28 -10.18
CA GLU A 34 5.78 2.75 -11.05
C GLU A 34 4.53 2.53 -10.21
N VAL A 35 3.36 2.88 -10.77
CA VAL A 35 2.06 2.70 -10.13
C VAL A 35 1.30 1.60 -10.85
N PHE A 36 0.78 0.65 -10.09
CA PHE A 36 0.02 -0.49 -10.62
C PHE A 36 -1.34 -0.57 -9.96
N GLU A 37 -2.35 -0.92 -10.75
CA GLU A 37 -3.57 -1.45 -10.17
C GLU A 37 -3.30 -2.92 -9.81
N ALA A 38 -4.00 -3.44 -8.78
CA ALA A 38 -3.71 -4.77 -8.24
C ALA A 38 -3.70 -5.88 -9.30
N GLU A 39 -4.59 -5.80 -10.28
CA GLU A 39 -4.67 -6.81 -11.33
C GLU A 39 -3.47 -6.80 -12.29
N GLY A 40 -2.68 -5.74 -12.26
CA GLY A 40 -1.46 -5.61 -13.08
C GLY A 40 -0.18 -5.96 -12.34
N PHE A 41 -0.27 -6.42 -11.10
CA PHE A 41 0.91 -6.72 -10.28
C PHE A 41 0.92 -8.19 -9.87
N SER A 42 2.12 -8.73 -9.65
CA SER A 42 2.30 -10.13 -9.29
C SER A 42 3.62 -10.33 -8.54
N ALA A 43 3.80 -11.54 -8.00
CA ALA A 43 5.02 -11.90 -7.28
C ALA A 43 6.29 -11.70 -8.11
N ASP A 44 6.23 -11.96 -9.41
CA ASP A 44 7.39 -11.79 -10.28
C ASP A 44 7.89 -10.35 -10.29
N LYS A 45 6.97 -9.39 -10.18
CA LYS A 45 7.33 -7.97 -10.20
C LYS A 45 7.94 -7.51 -8.89
N MET A 46 7.68 -8.21 -7.79
CA MET A 46 8.26 -7.85 -6.49
C MET A 46 9.79 -7.76 -6.53
N ASP A 47 10.43 -8.63 -7.29
CA ASP A 47 11.89 -8.66 -7.37
C ASP A 47 12.49 -7.49 -8.15
N GLU A 48 11.65 -6.78 -8.91
CA GLU A 48 12.10 -5.62 -9.71
C GLU A 48 12.18 -4.33 -8.90
N PHE A 49 11.66 -4.32 -7.68
CA PHE A 49 11.55 -3.11 -6.85
C PHE A 49 12.26 -3.29 -5.51
N ASP A 50 12.85 -2.19 -5.04
CA ASP A 50 13.51 -2.16 -3.72
C ASP A 50 12.49 -2.04 -2.60
N ALA A 51 11.37 -1.39 -2.86
CA ALA A 51 10.30 -1.19 -1.88
C ALA A 51 8.94 -1.17 -2.57
N VAL A 52 7.90 -1.54 -1.85
CA VAL A 52 6.54 -1.60 -2.39
C VAL A 52 5.55 -0.99 -1.40
N ALA A 53 4.70 -0.09 -1.90
CA ALA A 53 3.57 0.41 -1.14
C ALA A 53 2.32 -0.32 -1.62
N PHE A 54 1.60 -0.96 -0.70
CA PHE A 54 0.33 -1.62 -1.00
C PHE A 54 -0.83 -0.81 -0.45
N GLY A 55 -1.83 -0.54 -1.28
CA GLY A 55 -3.01 0.21 -0.88
C GLY A 55 -4.30 -0.55 -1.19
N CYS A 56 -5.17 -0.63 -0.19
CA CYS A 56 -6.47 -1.31 -0.32
C CYS A 56 -7.43 -0.74 0.71
N PRO A 57 -8.67 -0.39 0.32
CA PRO A 57 -9.65 0.07 1.31
C PRO A 57 -10.16 -1.08 2.16
N SER A 58 -10.76 -0.74 3.29
CA SER A 58 -11.50 -1.71 4.10
C SER A 58 -12.77 -2.12 3.37
N MET A 59 -12.99 -3.40 3.20
CA MET A 59 -14.15 -3.96 2.51
C MET A 59 -14.91 -4.91 3.40
N GLY A 60 -16.21 -5.01 3.20
CA GLY A 60 -17.04 -5.95 3.93
C GLY A 60 -16.89 -5.86 5.44
N CYS A 61 -16.40 -6.90 6.08
CA CYS A 61 -16.21 -6.97 7.54
C CYS A 61 -14.78 -6.58 7.92
N GLU A 62 -14.31 -5.41 7.48
CA GLU A 62 -12.95 -4.94 7.69
C GLU A 62 -11.91 -5.92 7.17
N GLU A 63 -12.02 -6.24 5.87
CA GLU A 63 -11.12 -7.14 5.18
C GLU A 63 -10.56 -6.44 3.94
N LEU A 64 -9.50 -7.02 3.35
CA LEU A 64 -9.02 -6.57 2.06
C LEU A 64 -10.03 -6.97 0.98
N GLU A 65 -10.02 -6.25 -0.14
CA GLU A 65 -10.87 -6.60 -1.28
C GLU A 65 -10.52 -8.03 -1.71
N ASP A 66 -11.54 -8.90 -1.82
CA ASP A 66 -11.33 -10.35 -1.88
C ASP A 66 -11.29 -10.96 -3.27
N THR A 67 -11.61 -10.20 -4.31
CA THR A 67 -11.69 -10.74 -5.68
C THR A 67 -10.43 -10.49 -6.50
N ILE A 68 -9.74 -9.38 -6.28
CA ILE A 68 -8.57 -8.97 -7.05
C ILE A 68 -7.37 -8.72 -6.14
N PHE A 69 -7.55 -7.88 -5.12
CA PHE A 69 -6.41 -7.46 -4.28
C PHE A 69 -5.87 -8.59 -3.42
N GLU A 70 -6.73 -9.24 -2.66
CA GLU A 70 -6.29 -10.27 -1.72
C GLU A 70 -5.60 -11.44 -2.43
N PRO A 71 -6.14 -11.97 -3.56
CA PRO A 71 -5.41 -13.01 -4.29
C PRO A 71 -4.05 -12.55 -4.82
N MET A 72 -3.96 -11.31 -5.29
CA MET A 72 -2.67 -10.75 -5.74
C MET A 72 -1.70 -10.67 -4.57
N PHE A 73 -2.15 -10.12 -3.44
CA PHE A 73 -1.31 -9.95 -2.26
C PHE A 73 -0.84 -11.31 -1.73
N ALA A 74 -1.75 -12.29 -1.68
CA ALA A 74 -1.41 -13.65 -1.26
C ALA A 74 -0.35 -14.28 -2.18
N SER A 75 -0.42 -14.02 -3.48
CA SER A 75 0.57 -14.55 -4.44
C SER A 75 1.97 -13.98 -4.19
N CYS A 76 2.07 -12.84 -3.53
CA CYS A 76 3.34 -12.19 -3.24
C CYS A 76 3.94 -12.63 -1.89
N GLU A 77 3.29 -13.53 -1.16
CA GLU A 77 3.70 -13.90 0.20
C GLU A 77 5.17 -14.32 0.28
N SER A 78 5.62 -15.19 -0.61
CA SER A 78 6.98 -15.69 -0.61
C SER A 78 8.03 -14.61 -0.93
N LYS A 79 7.61 -13.48 -1.47
CA LYS A 79 8.49 -12.39 -1.86
C LYS A 79 8.50 -11.24 -0.85
N ARG A 80 7.70 -11.32 0.20
CA ARG A 80 7.61 -10.24 1.19
C ARG A 80 8.70 -10.31 2.26
N GLN A 81 9.29 -11.47 2.50
CA GLN A 81 10.32 -11.61 3.51
C GLN A 81 11.52 -10.70 3.21
N GLY A 82 11.86 -9.84 4.16
CA GLY A 82 12.96 -8.89 4.01
C GLY A 82 12.67 -7.72 3.10
N LYS A 83 11.50 -7.66 2.48
CA LYS A 83 11.12 -6.57 1.58
C LYS A 83 10.65 -5.35 2.38
N LYS A 84 11.09 -4.18 1.97
CA LYS A 84 10.64 -2.91 2.55
C LYS A 84 9.24 -2.60 2.01
N ILE A 85 8.26 -2.54 2.91
CA ILE A 85 6.83 -2.39 2.55
C ILE A 85 6.20 -1.27 3.36
N ALA A 86 5.20 -0.59 2.79
CA ALA A 86 4.34 0.32 3.51
C ALA A 86 2.90 0.10 3.05
N LEU A 87 1.96 0.38 3.94
CA LEU A 87 0.54 0.10 3.71
C LEU A 87 -0.29 1.38 3.85
N PHE A 88 -1.33 1.49 3.02
CA PHE A 88 -2.26 2.62 3.10
C PHE A 88 -3.66 2.19 2.64
N GLY A 89 -4.66 2.96 3.00
CA GLY A 89 -6.02 2.68 2.54
C GLY A 89 -7.06 3.58 3.20
N SER A 90 -8.24 3.67 2.56
CA SER A 90 -9.37 4.41 3.11
C SER A 90 -10.40 3.44 3.68
N TYR A 91 -11.31 3.94 4.53
CA TYR A 91 -12.39 3.14 5.09
C TYR A 91 -13.64 4.00 5.26
N GLY A 92 -14.82 3.36 5.19
CA GLY A 92 -16.09 4.05 5.36
C GLY A 92 -16.72 3.81 6.73
N TRP A 93 -16.39 2.69 7.39
CA TRP A 93 -16.87 2.37 8.71
C TRP A 93 -15.86 1.47 9.43
N GLY A 94 -16.05 1.30 10.73
CA GLY A 94 -15.10 0.58 11.55
C GLY A 94 -14.01 1.51 12.08
N ASP A 95 -12.98 0.96 12.66
CA ASP A 95 -11.95 1.72 13.38
C ASP A 95 -10.50 1.42 12.92
N GLY A 96 -10.35 0.84 11.74
CA GLY A 96 -9.01 0.54 11.21
C GLY A 96 -8.51 -0.86 11.52
N GLU A 97 -9.36 -1.74 12.02
CA GLU A 97 -8.95 -3.11 12.35
C GLU A 97 -8.36 -3.85 11.16
N TRP A 98 -8.89 -3.63 9.94
CA TRP A 98 -8.36 -4.27 8.74
C TRP A 98 -6.89 -3.94 8.52
N MET A 99 -6.50 -2.71 8.82
CA MET A 99 -5.12 -2.28 8.66
C MET A 99 -4.22 -2.89 9.73
N GLN A 100 -4.69 -2.98 10.96
CA GLN A 100 -3.94 -3.63 12.04
C GLN A 100 -3.68 -5.10 11.72
N ASN A 101 -4.69 -5.80 11.23
CA ASN A 101 -4.56 -7.19 10.82
C ASN A 101 -3.60 -7.34 9.64
N TRP A 102 -3.65 -6.41 8.70
CA TRP A 102 -2.78 -6.41 7.53
C TRP A 102 -1.33 -6.17 7.91
N GLU A 103 -1.08 -5.22 8.81
CA GLU A 103 0.27 -4.99 9.34
C GLU A 103 0.82 -6.24 10.03
N GLU A 104 -0.02 -6.90 10.81
CA GLU A 104 0.39 -8.13 11.50
C GLU A 104 0.74 -9.23 10.52
N THR A 105 -0.05 -9.38 9.46
CA THR A 105 0.25 -10.35 8.40
C THR A 105 1.62 -10.07 7.77
N CYS A 106 1.91 -8.80 7.46
CA CYS A 106 3.20 -8.43 6.88
C CYS A 106 4.35 -8.73 7.83
N LYS A 107 4.18 -8.43 9.12
CA LYS A 107 5.22 -8.72 10.13
C LYS A 107 5.46 -10.22 10.26
N ASN A 108 4.39 -11.02 10.25
CA ASN A 108 4.51 -12.47 10.34
C ASN A 108 5.22 -13.05 9.11
N ASP A 109 5.10 -12.40 7.96
CA ASP A 109 5.78 -12.81 6.73
C ASP A 109 7.26 -12.39 6.70
N GLY A 110 7.71 -11.64 7.69
CA GLY A 110 9.09 -11.16 7.73
C GLY A 110 9.33 -9.91 6.93
N ALA A 111 8.29 -9.20 6.48
CA ALA A 111 8.43 -7.94 5.77
C ALA A 111 8.90 -6.84 6.71
N SER A 112 9.61 -5.86 6.17
CA SER A 112 10.07 -4.70 6.91
C SER A 112 9.14 -3.52 6.63
N LEU A 113 8.32 -3.12 7.62
CA LEU A 113 7.45 -1.97 7.47
C LEU A 113 8.27 -0.70 7.61
N ALA A 114 8.29 0.10 6.54
CA ALA A 114 9.14 1.28 6.47
C ALA A 114 8.68 2.42 7.37
N CYS A 115 7.37 2.46 7.66
CA CYS A 115 6.76 3.51 8.48
C CYS A 115 5.38 3.05 8.93
N ASP A 116 4.73 3.86 9.75
CA ASP A 116 3.34 3.60 10.14
C ASP A 116 2.44 3.62 8.90
N SER A 117 1.42 2.76 8.92
CA SER A 117 0.42 2.73 7.85
C SER A 117 -0.40 4.01 7.86
N VAL A 118 -0.85 4.44 6.67
CA VAL A 118 -1.69 5.62 6.53
C VAL A 118 -3.11 5.19 6.23
N ILE A 119 -4.04 5.57 7.09
CA ILE A 119 -5.48 5.32 6.88
C ILE A 119 -6.24 6.63 6.94
N CYS A 120 -7.36 6.71 6.20
CA CYS A 120 -8.24 7.87 6.29
C CYS A 120 -9.69 7.42 6.16
N ASN A 121 -10.60 8.20 6.74
CA ASN A 121 -12.03 7.93 6.65
C ASN A 121 -12.57 8.57 5.37
N GLU A 122 -13.08 7.74 4.47
CA GLU A 122 -13.65 8.16 3.19
C GLU A 122 -12.63 8.93 2.34
N THR A 123 -13.00 10.13 1.86
CA THR A 123 -12.11 10.91 0.97
C THR A 123 -10.92 11.47 1.74
N PRO A 124 -9.68 11.30 1.23
CA PRO A 124 -8.50 11.84 1.90
C PRO A 124 -8.58 13.37 2.01
N ASP A 125 -8.31 13.87 3.22
CA ASP A 125 -8.19 15.30 3.46
C ASP A 125 -6.72 15.73 3.28
N ASP A 126 -6.43 17.01 3.51
CA ASP A 126 -5.08 17.55 3.34
C ASP A 126 -4.05 16.82 4.22
N GLU A 127 -4.45 16.49 5.45
CA GLU A 127 -3.57 15.77 6.37
C GLU A 127 -3.27 14.36 5.88
N ALA A 128 -4.30 13.63 5.43
CA ALA A 128 -4.13 12.28 4.89
C ALA A 128 -3.25 12.29 3.64
N GLU A 129 -3.45 13.27 2.76
CA GLU A 129 -2.62 13.42 1.56
C GLU A 129 -1.16 13.68 1.93
N ALA A 130 -0.91 14.56 2.90
CA ALA A 130 0.45 14.84 3.38
C ALA A 130 1.09 13.58 3.99
N ASN A 131 0.32 12.79 4.73
CA ASN A 131 0.81 11.56 5.32
C ASN A 131 1.16 10.53 4.23
N CYS A 132 0.39 10.48 3.15
CA CYS A 132 0.71 9.61 2.02
C CYS A 132 2.00 10.04 1.32
N VAL A 133 2.21 11.32 1.14
CA VAL A 133 3.47 11.85 0.59
C VAL A 133 4.65 11.43 1.48
N ASN A 134 4.50 11.56 2.79
CA ASN A 134 5.55 11.16 3.73
C ASN A 134 5.81 9.65 3.70
N LEU A 135 4.77 8.84 3.53
CA LEU A 135 4.90 7.39 3.38
C LEU A 135 5.73 7.06 2.14
N GLY A 136 5.46 7.73 1.02
CA GLY A 136 6.24 7.55 -0.19
C GLY A 136 7.70 7.93 -0.01
N LYS A 137 7.97 9.02 0.70
CA LYS A 137 9.35 9.44 0.99
C LYS A 137 10.09 8.42 1.84
N ALA A 138 9.38 7.75 2.76
CA ALA A 138 9.99 6.73 3.60
C ALA A 138 10.44 5.51 2.79
N LEU A 139 9.80 5.26 1.65
CA LEU A 139 10.15 4.14 0.77
C LEU A 139 11.27 4.48 -0.21
N ALA A 140 11.49 5.74 -0.47
CA ALA A 140 12.44 6.19 -1.48
C ALA A 140 13.92 5.92 -1.15
#